data_b71f09cbdbcfcf66009338d102944c2d
#
_entry.id   b71f09cbdbcfcf66009338d102944c2d
#
_cell.length_a   1.000
_cell.length_b   1.000
_cell.length_c   1.000
_cell.angle_alpha   90.00
_cell.angle_beta   90.00
_cell.angle_gamma   90.00
#
_symmetry.space_group_name_H-M   'P 1'
#
loop_
_entity.id
_entity.type
_entity.pdbx_description
1 polymer ?
#
loop_
_entity_poly.entity_id
_entity_poly.type
_entity_poly.pdbx_seq_one_letter_code
_entity_poly.pdbx_strand_id
1 'polypeptide(L)' 'MEINSLLLIKDYGKITIKLKELMDENHITRNQLANMINSRFEVINKWYNNNVEKLDLDVLARICYVLNCKVEDIIKYE' A
#
# COMPACT_ATOMS: atom_id res chain seq x y z
N MET A 1 -25.66 5.74 -11.07
CA MET A 1 -25.20 5.91 -9.69
C MET A 1 -24.95 7.38 -9.37
N GLU A 2 -25.44 7.83 -8.25
CA GLU A 2 -25.34 9.22 -7.82
C GLU A 2 -24.04 9.45 -7.03
N ILE A 3 -22.92 9.57 -7.75
CA ILE A 3 -21.61 9.69 -7.10
C ILE A 3 -21.53 10.91 -6.20
N ASN A 4 -22.14 12.03 -6.63
CA ASN A 4 -22.13 13.25 -5.82
C ASN A 4 -22.85 13.06 -4.49
N SER A 5 -23.92 12.28 -4.47
CA SER A 5 -24.64 11.98 -3.23
C SER A 5 -23.77 11.21 -2.25
N LEU A 6 -22.98 10.24 -2.76
CA LEU A 6 -22.05 9.49 -1.91
C LEU A 6 -21.02 10.41 -1.27
N LEU A 7 -20.48 11.34 -2.03
CA LEU A 7 -19.49 12.28 -1.51
C LEU A 7 -20.09 13.24 -0.48
N LEU A 8 -21.33 13.67 -0.69
CA LEU A 8 -22.01 14.60 0.21
C LEU A 8 -22.29 13.96 1.58
N ILE A 9 -22.71 12.71 1.60
CA ILE A 9 -23.01 12.03 2.86
C ILE A 9 -21.74 11.47 3.53
N LYS A 10 -20.63 11.43 2.80
CA LYS A 10 -19.35 10.93 3.30
C LYS A 10 -19.44 9.52 3.88
N ASP A 11 -20.35 8.72 3.34
CA ASP A 11 -20.59 7.36 3.81
C ASP A 11 -19.94 6.37 2.84
N TYR A 12 -18.63 6.50 2.72
CA TYR A 12 -17.85 5.60 1.89
C TYR A 12 -16.77 4.95 2.74
N GLY A 13 -16.24 3.83 2.23
CA GLY A 13 -15.17 3.12 2.90
C GLY A 13 -13.82 3.81 2.75
N LYS A 14 -12.79 3.06 2.99
CA LYS A 14 -11.43 3.58 2.87
C LYS A 14 -10.52 2.55 2.19
N ILE A 15 -9.42 3.05 1.67
CA ILE A 15 -8.36 2.20 1.14
C ILE A 15 -7.38 1.92 2.27
N THR A 16 -7.08 0.65 2.47
CA THR A 16 -6.16 0.20 3.51
C THR A 16 -4.98 -0.50 2.87
N ILE A 17 -3.78 -0.18 3.31
CA ILE A 17 -2.56 -0.83 2.84
C ILE A 17 -2.21 -1.96 3.80
N LYS A 18 -2.12 -3.18 3.25
CA LYS A 18 -1.87 -4.41 4.02
C LYS A 18 -0.42 -4.88 3.87
N LEU A 19 0.49 -3.99 3.53
CA LEU A 19 1.88 -4.35 3.29
C LEU A 19 2.57 -4.92 4.53
N LYS A 20 2.23 -4.40 5.71
CA LYS A 20 2.82 -4.85 6.97
C LYS A 20 2.66 -6.36 7.14
N GLU A 21 1.45 -6.87 6.98
CA GLU A 21 1.16 -8.29 7.15
C GLU A 21 1.97 -9.14 6.16
N LEU A 22 2.03 -8.68 4.91
CA LEU A 22 2.74 -9.40 3.86
C LEU A 22 4.25 -9.43 4.11
N MET A 23 4.81 -8.31 4.56
CA MET A 23 6.23 -8.23 4.89
C MET A 23 6.56 -9.12 6.10
N ASP A 24 5.73 -9.06 7.13
CA ASP A 24 5.96 -9.85 8.35
C ASP A 24 5.90 -11.35 8.05
N GLU A 25 4.95 -11.78 7.21
CA GLU A 25 4.84 -13.17 6.79
C GLU A 25 6.08 -13.65 6.03
N ASN A 26 6.69 -12.76 5.26
CA ASN A 26 7.86 -13.08 4.45
C ASN A 26 9.17 -12.76 5.16
N HIS A 27 9.13 -12.31 6.40
CA HIS A 27 10.31 -11.96 7.20
C HIS A 27 11.18 -10.91 6.52
N ILE A 28 10.56 -9.90 5.92
CA ILE A 28 11.24 -8.81 5.23
C ILE A 28 11.13 -7.56 6.06
N THR A 29 12.26 -6.93 6.36
CA THR A 29 12.28 -5.66 7.10
C THR A 29 12.01 -4.49 6.15
N ARG A 30 11.65 -3.34 6.74
CA ARG A 30 11.41 -2.13 5.96
C ARG A 30 12.67 -1.67 5.21
N ASN A 31 13.83 -1.76 5.86
CA ASN A 31 15.10 -1.44 5.20
C ASN A 31 15.40 -2.36 4.03
N GLN A 32 15.14 -3.67 4.21
CA GLN A 32 15.35 -4.63 3.13
C GLN A 32 14.46 -4.32 1.93
N LEU A 33 13.18 -4.08 2.16
CA LEU A 33 12.27 -3.78 1.06
C LEU A 33 12.64 -2.47 0.36
N ALA A 34 13.00 -1.44 1.12
CA ALA A 34 13.44 -0.18 0.54
C ALA A 34 14.64 -0.39 -0.40
N ASN A 35 15.61 -1.18 0.03
CA ASN A 35 16.77 -1.49 -0.80
C ASN A 35 16.38 -2.32 -2.04
N MET A 36 15.49 -3.30 -1.86
CA MET A 36 15.05 -4.16 -2.97
C MET A 36 14.38 -3.39 -4.09
N ILE A 37 13.63 -2.36 -3.77
CA ILE A 37 12.93 -1.55 -4.77
C ILE A 37 13.66 -0.26 -5.11
N ASN A 38 14.87 -0.08 -4.58
CA ASN A 38 15.68 1.13 -4.79
C ASN A 38 14.93 2.40 -4.38
N SER A 39 14.37 2.39 -3.19
CA SER A 39 13.61 3.51 -2.64
C SER A 39 14.16 3.89 -1.27
N ARG A 40 13.63 4.97 -0.71
CA ARG A 40 14.03 5.44 0.61
C ARG A 40 13.26 4.71 1.70
N PHE A 41 13.88 4.58 2.87
CA PHE A 41 13.22 3.98 4.03
C PHE A 41 11.91 4.70 4.38
N GLU A 42 11.88 6.04 4.32
CA GLU A 42 10.70 6.82 4.69
C GLU A 42 9.49 6.47 3.81
N VAL A 43 9.72 6.16 2.55
CA VAL A 43 8.65 5.76 1.62
C VAL A 43 8.04 4.44 2.09
N ILE A 44 8.88 3.43 2.32
CA ILE A 44 8.40 2.12 2.76
C ILE A 44 7.79 2.20 4.16
N ASN A 45 8.34 3.04 5.03
CA ASN A 45 7.80 3.22 6.38
C ASN A 45 6.36 3.74 6.35
N LYS A 46 6.04 4.67 5.44
CA LYS A 46 4.67 5.15 5.26
C LYS A 46 3.75 4.02 4.79
N TRP A 47 4.21 3.23 3.83
CA TRP A 47 3.43 2.09 3.32
C TRP A 47 3.20 1.05 4.44
N TYR A 48 4.24 0.74 5.17
CA TYR A 48 4.18 -0.24 6.27
C TYR A 48 3.17 0.18 7.33
N ASN A 49 3.11 1.47 7.65
CA ASN A 49 2.24 2.02 8.68
C ASN A 49 0.87 2.46 8.15
N ASN A 50 0.56 2.16 6.88
CA ASN A 50 -0.72 2.55 6.28
C ASN A 50 -0.96 4.07 6.32
N ASN A 51 0.08 4.85 6.09
CA ASN A 51 0.05 6.32 6.13
C ASN A 51 0.25 6.95 4.76
N VAL A 52 -0.14 6.28 3.70
CA VAL A 52 0.00 6.79 2.33
C VAL A 52 -1.28 7.52 1.95
N GLU A 53 -1.16 8.81 1.65
CA GLU A 53 -2.30 9.62 1.20
C GLU A 53 -2.44 9.59 -0.30
N LYS A 54 -1.31 9.61 -1.02
CA LYS A 54 -1.29 9.57 -2.48
C LYS A 54 -0.49 8.36 -2.92
N LEU A 55 -1.10 7.57 -3.78
CA LEU A 55 -0.51 6.31 -4.21
C LEU A 55 0.48 6.55 -5.35
N ASP A 56 1.72 6.14 -5.14
CA ASP A 56 2.73 6.11 -6.19
C ASP A 56 2.66 4.77 -6.90
N LEU A 57 2.17 4.76 -8.13
CA LEU A 57 1.95 3.53 -8.88
C LEU A 57 3.26 2.81 -9.19
N ASP A 58 4.36 3.53 -9.36
CA ASP A 58 5.65 2.91 -9.62
C ASP A 58 6.16 2.16 -8.38
N VAL A 59 6.02 2.78 -7.20
CA VAL A 59 6.37 2.10 -5.94
C VAL A 59 5.52 0.84 -5.77
N LEU A 60 4.22 0.94 -6.03
CA LEU A 60 3.33 -0.22 -5.95
C LEU A 60 3.77 -1.33 -6.90
N ALA A 61 4.10 -0.99 -8.14
CA ALA A 61 4.55 -1.96 -9.12
C ALA A 61 5.84 -2.66 -8.69
N ARG A 62 6.79 -1.91 -8.14
CA ARG A 62 8.06 -2.48 -7.66
C ARG A 62 7.82 -3.43 -6.49
N ILE A 63 6.96 -3.06 -5.57
CA ILE A 63 6.63 -3.92 -4.42
C ILE A 63 5.99 -5.22 -4.91
N CYS A 64 5.03 -5.13 -5.82
CA CYS A 64 4.40 -6.33 -6.39
C CYS A 64 5.43 -7.23 -7.05
N TYR A 65 6.39 -6.65 -7.75
CA TYR A 65 7.41 -7.41 -8.45
C TYR A 65 8.32 -8.16 -7.47
N VAL A 66 8.88 -7.46 -6.49
CA VAL A 66 9.87 -8.07 -5.57
C VAL A 66 9.23 -9.04 -4.59
N LEU A 67 7.98 -8.82 -4.21
CA LEU A 67 7.27 -9.72 -3.31
C LEU A 67 6.47 -10.79 -4.06
N ASN A 68 6.49 -10.74 -5.39
CA ASN A 68 5.76 -11.69 -6.24
C ASN A 68 4.30 -11.82 -5.81
N CYS A 69 3.63 -10.69 -5.69
CA CYS A 69 2.25 -10.63 -5.24
C CYS A 69 1.40 -9.75 -6.16
N LYS A 70 0.11 -9.75 -5.93
CA LYS A 70 -0.84 -8.95 -6.71
C LYS A 70 -1.19 -7.67 -5.96
N VAL A 71 -1.73 -6.70 -6.67
CA VAL A 71 -2.17 -5.43 -6.06
C VAL A 71 -3.16 -5.69 -4.93
N GLU A 72 -4.10 -6.59 -5.13
CA GLU A 72 -5.12 -6.90 -4.12
C GLU A 72 -4.56 -7.57 -2.86
N ASP A 73 -3.33 -8.06 -2.90
CA ASP A 73 -2.65 -8.57 -1.71
C ASP A 73 -2.13 -7.44 -0.83
N ILE A 74 -1.97 -6.24 -1.40
CA ILE A 74 -1.38 -5.09 -0.72
C ILE A 74 -2.42 -4.05 -0.35
N ILE A 75 -3.41 -3.82 -1.21
CA ILE A 75 -4.36 -2.72 -1.09
C ILE A 75 -5.78 -3.27 -1.07
N LYS A 76 -6.60 -2.78 -0.12
CA LYS A 76 -7.99 -3.19 -0.01
C LYS A 76 -8.88 -1.97 0.21
N TYR A 77 -10.07 -2.04 -0.35
CA TYR A 77 -11.15 -1.10 -0.07
C TYR A 77 -12.10 -1.75 0.93
N GLU A 78 -12.34 -1.08 2.04
CA GLU A 78 -13.19 -1.61 3.12
C GLU A 78 -14.23 -0.62 3.60
#